data_3595bfd47bbb6a953367bdb9f4d67959
#
_entry.id   3595bfd47bbb6a953367bdb9f4d67959
#
_cell.length_a   1.000
_cell.length_b   1.000
_cell.length_c   1.000
_cell.angle_alpha   90.00
_cell.angle_beta   90.00
_cell.angle_gamma   90.00
#
_symmetry.space_group_name_H-M   'P 1'
#
loop_
_entity.id
_entity.type
_entity.pdbx_description
1 polymer ?
#
loop_
_entity_poly.entity_id
_entity_poly.type
_entity_poly.pdbx_seq_one_letter_code
_entity_poly.pdbx_strand_id
1 'polypeptide(L)'
;DFAGTKALFNIGFQLDKPEEMIIKQPWRKWNPDYAAAEWAWYMTGDRNINTLGKLYGKIPAIWKKMADEWDEVNSNYGWQWGRLDQLDKVISMLRRNPDTRQAAISIYDGKEIYKYEYDTPCTYAIQFTVVDNKLNMCVTMRSNDLWYGFCNDQYCFAQLQILVA
;
A
#
# COMPACT_ATOMS: atom_id res chain seq x y z
N ASP A 1 16.03 5.12 -14.48
CA ASP A 1 16.49 3.73 -14.44
C ASP A 1 17.43 3.55 -13.27
N PHE A 2 17.05 2.72 -12.33
CA PHE A 2 17.97 2.22 -11.31
C PHE A 2 18.93 1.23 -11.97
N ALA A 3 20.21 1.31 -11.65
CA ALA A 3 21.24 0.40 -12.13
C ALA A 3 20.77 -1.05 -12.08
N GLY A 4 21.10 -1.83 -13.10
CA GLY A 4 20.74 -3.21 -13.40
C GLY A 4 20.10 -4.00 -12.26
N THR A 5 18.80 -4.22 -12.36
CA THR A 5 18.03 -5.01 -11.38
C THR A 5 17.90 -6.46 -11.84
N LYS A 6 17.86 -7.39 -10.89
CA LYS A 6 17.39 -8.75 -11.15
C LYS A 6 15.92 -8.81 -10.83
N ALA A 7 15.11 -9.36 -11.72
CA ALA A 7 13.66 -9.47 -11.53
C ALA A 7 13.21 -10.93 -11.55
N LEU A 8 12.24 -11.24 -10.70
CA LEU A 8 11.44 -12.46 -10.74
C LEU A 8 10.02 -12.06 -11.17
N PHE A 9 9.37 -12.91 -11.94
CA PHE A 9 8.03 -12.65 -12.46
C PHE A 9 7.03 -13.63 -11.87
N ASN A 10 5.79 -13.18 -11.74
CA ASN A 10 4.67 -14.00 -11.25
C ASN A 10 4.94 -14.64 -9.88
N ILE A 11 5.49 -13.87 -8.97
CA ILE A 11 5.78 -14.33 -7.61
C ILE A 11 4.55 -14.05 -6.72
N GLY A 12 4.14 -15.06 -5.97
CA GLY A 12 3.17 -14.95 -4.89
C GLY A 12 3.79 -15.37 -3.57
N PHE A 13 3.37 -14.76 -2.50
CA PHE A 13 3.68 -15.16 -1.13
C PHE A 13 2.47 -14.89 -0.24
N GLN A 14 2.42 -15.51 0.90
CA GLN A 14 1.35 -15.37 1.87
C GLN A 14 1.93 -14.97 3.24
N LEU A 15 1.25 -14.05 3.91
CA LEU A 15 1.46 -13.74 5.32
C LEU A 15 0.33 -14.41 6.11
N ASP A 16 0.66 -15.49 6.81
CA ASP A 16 -0.35 -16.26 7.56
C ASP A 16 -0.84 -15.51 8.81
N LYS A 17 -0.04 -14.58 9.31
CA LYS A 17 -0.30 -13.81 10.52
C LYS A 17 0.01 -12.33 10.28
N PRO A 18 -0.93 -11.56 9.75
CA PRO A 18 -0.72 -10.14 9.48
C PRO A 18 -0.39 -9.34 10.75
N GLU A 19 -0.82 -9.79 11.92
CA GLU A 19 -0.47 -9.18 13.21
C GLU A 19 1.02 -9.29 13.56
N GLU A 20 1.76 -10.23 12.94
CA GLU A 20 3.21 -10.37 13.10
C GLU A 20 4.00 -9.59 12.02
N MET A 21 3.49 -8.47 11.56
CA MET A 21 4.04 -7.66 10.46
C MET A 21 5.43 -7.05 10.71
N ILE A 22 5.92 -7.09 11.94
CA ILE A 22 7.21 -6.50 12.30
C ILE A 22 8.38 -7.38 11.83
N ILE A 23 9.24 -6.82 10.99
CA ILE A 23 10.44 -7.53 10.50
C ILE A 23 11.49 -7.59 11.61
N LYS A 24 11.79 -8.79 12.09
CA LYS A 24 12.71 -9.03 13.22
C LYS A 24 14.15 -9.34 12.77
N GLN A 25 14.45 -9.35 11.47
CA GLN A 25 15.75 -9.71 10.93
C GLN A 25 16.76 -8.54 11.05
N PRO A 26 17.76 -8.58 11.95
CA PRO A 26 18.63 -7.43 12.21
C PRO A 26 19.45 -6.99 10.98
N TRP A 27 19.86 -7.95 10.15
CA TRP A 27 20.64 -7.67 8.93
C TRP A 27 19.84 -6.88 7.89
N ARG A 28 18.51 -6.94 7.97
CA ARG A 28 17.61 -6.20 7.06
C ARG A 28 17.62 -4.69 7.33
N LYS A 29 17.94 -4.27 8.57
CA LYS A 29 17.94 -2.87 9.01
C LYS A 29 16.66 -2.13 8.63
N TRP A 30 15.52 -2.84 8.71
CA TRP A 30 14.23 -2.23 8.47
C TRP A 30 13.89 -1.21 9.56
N ASN A 31 13.28 -0.10 9.15
CA ASN A 31 12.92 0.97 10.06
C ASN A 31 11.41 0.95 10.35
N PRO A 32 10.97 0.44 11.51
CA PRO A 32 9.57 0.40 11.89
C PRO A 32 8.95 1.80 12.08
N ASP A 33 9.73 2.79 12.52
CA ASP A 33 9.24 4.16 12.71
C ASP A 33 8.88 4.79 11.36
N TYR A 34 9.65 4.49 10.32
CA TYR A 34 9.33 4.93 8.97
C TYR A 34 8.05 4.24 8.46
N ALA A 35 7.93 2.94 8.63
CA ALA A 35 6.74 2.21 8.19
C ALA A 35 5.47 2.69 8.91
N ALA A 36 5.57 2.98 10.21
CA ALA A 36 4.47 3.55 10.99
C ALA A 36 4.11 4.96 10.51
N ALA A 37 5.10 5.80 10.19
CA ALA A 37 4.86 7.14 9.66
C ALA A 37 4.23 7.09 8.25
N GLU A 38 4.65 6.15 7.40
CA GLU A 38 4.07 5.93 6.08
C GLU A 38 2.62 5.45 6.18
N TRP A 39 2.32 4.52 7.07
CA TRP A 39 0.95 4.11 7.38
C TRP A 39 0.10 5.30 7.87
N ALA A 40 0.62 6.08 8.82
CA ALA A 40 -0.08 7.27 9.31
C ALA A 40 -0.34 8.28 8.17
N TRP A 41 0.62 8.46 7.26
CA TRP A 41 0.44 9.28 6.08
C TRP A 41 -0.64 8.73 5.14
N TYR A 42 -0.71 7.42 4.92
CA TYR A 42 -1.81 6.81 4.15
C TYR A 42 -3.17 7.10 4.78
N MET A 43 -3.26 7.04 6.11
CA MET A 43 -4.51 7.33 6.82
C MET A 43 -4.97 8.79 6.72
N THR A 44 -4.09 9.73 6.36
CA THR A 44 -4.51 11.11 6.04
C THR A 44 -5.17 11.26 4.68
N GLY A 45 -4.92 10.34 3.75
CA GLY A 45 -5.33 10.46 2.35
C GLY A 45 -4.68 11.65 1.61
N ASP A 46 -3.65 12.28 2.19
CA ASP A 46 -2.95 13.42 1.62
C ASP A 46 -1.77 12.95 0.75
N ARG A 47 -1.79 13.30 -0.54
CA ARG A 47 -0.75 12.92 -1.51
C ARG A 47 0.57 13.68 -1.31
N ASN A 48 0.54 14.81 -0.58
CA ASN A 48 1.69 15.68 -0.44
C ASN A 48 2.77 15.04 0.48
N ILE A 49 4.00 14.94 -0.03
CA ILE A 49 5.12 14.32 0.69
C ILE A 49 5.59 15.12 1.91
N ASN A 50 5.24 16.39 2.00
CA ASN A 50 5.56 17.20 3.18
C ASN A 50 4.77 16.74 4.41
N THR A 51 3.60 16.16 4.22
CA THR A 51 2.82 15.54 5.31
C THR A 51 3.56 14.32 5.87
N LEU A 52 4.10 13.44 5.03
CA LEU A 52 5.01 12.38 5.48
C LEU A 52 6.25 12.96 6.20
N GLY A 53 6.81 14.05 5.66
CA GLY A 53 7.94 14.74 6.28
C GLY A 53 7.66 15.22 7.70
N LYS A 54 6.46 15.73 7.96
CA LYS A 54 6.02 16.14 9.30
C LYS A 54 5.84 14.94 10.24
N LEU A 55 5.31 13.84 9.75
CA LEU A 55 5.07 12.63 10.54
C LEU A 55 6.36 11.87 10.88
N TYR A 56 7.28 11.79 9.93
CA TYR A 56 8.54 11.04 10.10
C TYR A 56 9.73 11.90 10.55
N GLY A 57 9.61 13.22 10.48
CA GLY A 57 10.70 14.16 10.79
C GLY A 57 11.62 14.49 9.60
N LYS A 58 11.48 13.81 8.47
CA LYS A 58 12.20 14.09 7.22
C LYS A 58 11.46 13.46 6.03
N ILE A 59 11.66 14.02 4.83
CA ILE A 59 11.15 13.43 3.59
C ILE A 59 12.24 12.48 3.04
N PRO A 60 11.97 11.16 2.88
CA PRO A 60 12.88 10.24 2.21
C PRO A 60 13.20 10.67 0.78
N ALA A 61 14.45 10.43 0.36
CA ALA A 61 14.93 10.89 -0.96
C ALA A 61 14.13 10.30 -2.14
N ILE A 62 13.61 9.09 -1.97
CA ILE A 62 12.79 8.44 -3.01
C ILE A 62 11.51 9.23 -3.28
N TRP A 63 10.81 9.68 -2.25
CA TRP A 63 9.59 10.46 -2.40
C TRP A 63 9.85 11.82 -3.06
N LYS A 64 10.97 12.50 -2.69
CA LYS A 64 11.37 13.74 -3.37
C LYS A 64 11.65 13.53 -4.87
N LYS A 65 12.14 12.35 -5.27
CA LYS A 65 12.43 12.04 -6.66
C LYS A 65 11.15 11.72 -7.46
N MET A 66 10.14 11.16 -6.78
CA MET A 66 8.89 10.71 -7.40
C MET A 66 7.79 11.77 -7.39
N ALA A 67 7.92 12.78 -6.56
CA ALA A 67 6.92 13.85 -6.44
C ALA A 67 6.90 14.74 -7.70
N ASP A 68 5.71 15.22 -8.03
CA ASP A 68 5.48 16.20 -9.07
C ASP A 68 5.85 17.63 -8.60
N GLU A 69 5.52 18.64 -9.40
CA GLU A 69 5.80 20.05 -9.12
C GLU A 69 5.01 20.63 -7.91
N TRP A 70 4.01 19.92 -7.42
CA TRP A 70 3.23 20.27 -6.22
C TRP A 70 3.63 19.45 -4.99
N ASP A 71 4.75 18.74 -5.05
CA ASP A 71 5.18 17.80 -4.01
C ASP A 71 4.17 16.64 -3.78
N GLU A 72 3.38 16.26 -4.79
CA GLU A 72 2.40 15.18 -4.70
C GLU A 72 2.88 13.89 -5.37
N VAL A 73 2.42 12.75 -4.85
CA VAL A 73 2.66 11.43 -5.41
C VAL A 73 1.36 10.65 -5.60
N ASN A 74 1.34 9.75 -6.57
CA ASN A 74 0.18 8.88 -6.81
C ASN A 74 0.17 7.64 -5.91
N SER A 75 1.32 7.28 -5.36
CA SER A 75 1.50 6.08 -4.52
C SER A 75 1.18 6.31 -3.04
N ASN A 76 0.50 7.43 -2.66
CA ASN A 76 -0.19 7.42 -1.38
C ASN A 76 -1.39 6.47 -1.49
N TYR A 77 -1.24 5.25 -0.98
CA TYR A 77 -2.29 4.25 -1.09
C TYR A 77 -3.55 4.60 -0.28
N GLY A 78 -3.42 5.37 0.79
CA GLY A 78 -4.56 5.90 1.55
C GLY A 78 -5.47 6.77 0.70
N TRP A 79 -4.89 7.65 -0.10
CA TRP A 79 -5.63 8.42 -1.09
C TRP A 79 -6.28 7.49 -2.14
N GLN A 80 -5.55 6.48 -2.61
CA GLN A 80 -6.03 5.56 -3.64
C GLN A 80 -7.26 4.75 -3.19
N TRP A 81 -7.24 4.18 -1.99
CA TRP A 81 -8.41 3.43 -1.49
C TRP A 81 -9.50 4.33 -0.90
N GLY A 82 -9.15 5.57 -0.51
CA GLY A 82 -10.12 6.57 -0.04
C GLY A 82 -10.92 7.20 -1.17
N ARG A 83 -10.31 7.42 -2.35
CA ARG A 83 -11.00 8.04 -3.48
C ARG A 83 -12.23 7.21 -3.89
N LEU A 84 -13.32 7.90 -4.23
CA LEU A 84 -14.61 7.27 -4.54
C LEU A 84 -15.19 6.45 -3.38
N ASP A 85 -14.77 6.70 -2.15
CA ASP A 85 -15.20 5.99 -0.93
C ASP A 85 -15.04 4.46 -1.01
N GLN A 86 -14.02 3.97 -1.71
CA GLN A 86 -13.86 2.55 -1.99
C GLN A 86 -13.70 1.74 -0.70
N LEU A 87 -12.89 2.21 0.25
CA LEU A 87 -12.65 1.49 1.51
C LEU A 87 -13.95 1.37 2.33
N ASP A 88 -14.69 2.46 2.49
CA ASP A 88 -15.95 2.47 3.22
C ASP A 88 -17.01 1.56 2.56
N LYS A 89 -17.05 1.57 1.23
CA LYS A 89 -17.94 0.68 0.46
C LYS A 89 -17.60 -0.79 0.68
N VAL A 90 -16.32 -1.15 0.65
CA VAL A 90 -15.84 -2.53 0.92
C VAL A 90 -16.23 -2.96 2.32
N ILE A 91 -15.94 -2.15 3.34
CA ILE A 91 -16.32 -2.44 4.72
C ILE A 91 -17.84 -2.63 4.85
N SER A 92 -18.62 -1.75 4.24
CA SER A 92 -20.07 -1.85 4.23
C SER A 92 -20.59 -3.12 3.53
N MET A 93 -19.96 -3.54 2.42
CA MET A 93 -20.30 -4.78 1.72
C MET A 93 -20.04 -6.01 2.59
N LEU A 94 -18.85 -6.09 3.20
CA LEU A 94 -18.46 -7.21 4.07
C LEU A 94 -19.35 -7.31 5.31
N ARG A 95 -19.73 -6.19 5.92
CA ARG A 95 -20.67 -6.16 7.05
C ARG A 95 -22.06 -6.66 6.69
N ARG A 96 -22.55 -6.34 5.48
CA ARG A 96 -23.87 -6.78 5.01
C ARG A 96 -23.89 -8.23 4.56
N ASN A 97 -22.82 -8.67 3.92
CA ASN A 97 -22.69 -10.02 3.40
C ASN A 97 -21.22 -10.45 3.42
N PRO A 98 -20.76 -11.18 4.45
CA PRO A 98 -19.41 -11.69 4.52
C PRO A 98 -18.99 -12.58 3.35
N ASP A 99 -19.95 -13.26 2.72
CA ASP A 99 -19.71 -14.13 1.56
C ASP A 99 -19.61 -13.37 0.22
N THR A 100 -19.61 -12.03 0.26
CA THR A 100 -19.52 -11.21 -0.95
C THR A 100 -18.22 -11.45 -1.70
N ARG A 101 -18.31 -11.52 -3.04
CA ARG A 101 -17.16 -11.54 -3.95
C ARG A 101 -16.88 -10.17 -4.59
N GLN A 102 -17.59 -9.14 -4.15
CA GLN A 102 -17.51 -7.78 -4.71
C GLN A 102 -16.59 -6.85 -3.90
N ALA A 103 -16.07 -7.31 -2.75
CA ALA A 103 -15.24 -6.52 -1.85
C ALA A 103 -13.83 -6.33 -2.44
N ALA A 104 -13.71 -5.40 -3.40
CA ALA A 104 -12.45 -5.08 -4.07
C ALA A 104 -12.25 -3.58 -4.20
N ILE A 105 -10.99 -3.16 -4.12
CA ILE A 105 -10.51 -1.80 -4.33
C ILE A 105 -9.66 -1.79 -5.60
N SER A 106 -9.95 -0.88 -6.53
CA SER A 106 -9.12 -0.62 -7.71
C SER A 106 -8.21 0.58 -7.45
N ILE A 107 -6.91 0.37 -7.56
CA ILE A 107 -5.91 1.43 -7.37
C ILE A 107 -5.46 1.99 -8.71
N TYR A 108 -5.06 1.13 -9.63
CA TYR A 108 -4.61 1.53 -10.95
C TYR A 108 -5.81 1.89 -11.83
N ASP A 109 -5.92 3.15 -12.23
CA ASP A 109 -7.03 3.66 -13.03
C ASP A 109 -6.57 3.96 -14.47
N GLY A 110 -7.12 3.22 -15.43
CA GLY A 110 -6.80 3.41 -16.84
C GLY A 110 -7.15 4.78 -17.41
N LYS A 111 -8.07 5.52 -16.77
CA LYS A 111 -8.40 6.91 -17.17
C LYS A 111 -7.33 7.91 -16.72
N GLU A 112 -6.55 7.55 -15.72
CA GLU A 112 -5.54 8.43 -15.11
C GLU A 112 -4.11 8.03 -15.42
N ILE A 113 -3.92 7.01 -16.28
CA ILE A 113 -2.60 6.46 -16.57
C ILE A 113 -1.60 7.52 -17.06
N TYR A 114 -2.08 8.56 -17.74
CA TYR A 114 -1.24 9.67 -18.22
C TYR A 114 -0.73 10.58 -17.07
N LYS A 115 -1.36 10.52 -15.89
CA LYS A 115 -0.92 11.24 -14.71
C LYS A 115 0.17 10.51 -13.91
N TYR A 116 0.51 9.29 -14.34
CA TYR A 116 1.48 8.43 -13.63
C TYR A 116 2.91 8.61 -14.14
N GLU A 117 3.23 9.75 -14.75
CA GLU A 117 4.52 10.02 -15.37
C GLU A 117 5.67 9.97 -14.35
N TYR A 118 5.50 10.62 -13.19
CA TYR A 118 6.53 10.71 -12.14
C TYR A 118 6.44 9.54 -11.17
N ASP A 119 5.24 9.18 -10.78
CA ASP A 119 4.95 8.15 -9.79
C ASP A 119 3.80 7.26 -10.26
N THR A 120 4.14 6.05 -10.69
CA THR A 120 3.16 5.03 -11.08
C THR A 120 2.89 4.09 -9.92
N PRO A 121 1.66 3.99 -9.41
CA PRO A 121 1.32 3.05 -8.34
C PRO A 121 1.78 1.63 -8.65
N CYS A 122 2.42 0.98 -7.71
CA CYS A 122 2.86 -0.41 -7.85
C CYS A 122 1.72 -1.40 -7.64
N THR A 123 0.73 -1.05 -6.85
CA THR A 123 -0.45 -1.88 -6.56
C THR A 123 -1.55 -1.61 -7.59
N TYR A 124 -2.13 -2.68 -8.14
CA TYR A 124 -3.27 -2.58 -9.06
C TYR A 124 -4.61 -2.64 -8.33
N ALA A 125 -4.77 -3.64 -7.47
CA ALA A 125 -6.02 -3.92 -6.81
C ALA A 125 -5.80 -4.63 -5.47
N ILE A 126 -6.78 -4.50 -4.60
CA ILE A 126 -6.87 -5.21 -3.33
C ILE A 126 -8.24 -5.89 -3.29
N GLN A 127 -8.28 -7.19 -2.99
CA GLN A 127 -9.51 -7.93 -2.83
C GLN A 127 -9.59 -8.52 -1.43
N PHE A 128 -10.77 -8.44 -0.83
CA PHE A 128 -11.08 -9.01 0.46
C PHE A 128 -12.06 -10.17 0.32
N THR A 129 -11.84 -11.24 1.08
CA THR A 129 -12.72 -12.41 1.16
C THR A 129 -12.76 -12.92 2.58
N VAL A 130 -13.91 -13.39 3.04
CA VAL A 130 -14.04 -14.05 4.33
C VAL A 130 -14.13 -15.55 4.10
N VAL A 131 -13.25 -16.32 4.76
CA VAL A 131 -13.25 -17.79 4.74
C VAL A 131 -13.07 -18.26 6.17
N ASP A 132 -13.93 -19.15 6.62
CA ASP A 132 -13.89 -19.69 7.99
C ASP A 132 -13.83 -18.59 9.07
N ASN A 133 -14.66 -17.55 8.93
CA ASN A 133 -14.70 -16.38 9.79
C ASN A 133 -13.37 -15.59 9.90
N LYS A 134 -12.50 -15.74 8.90
CA LYS A 134 -11.26 -14.98 8.82
C LYS A 134 -11.26 -14.11 7.57
N LEU A 135 -10.89 -12.85 7.73
CA LEU A 135 -10.70 -11.94 6.62
C LEU A 135 -9.37 -12.26 5.94
N ASN A 136 -9.44 -12.58 4.65
CA ASN A 136 -8.28 -12.72 3.79
C ASN A 136 -8.20 -11.50 2.87
N MET A 137 -6.99 -11.05 2.59
CA MET A 137 -6.73 -9.94 1.68
C MET A 137 -5.70 -10.36 0.64
N CYS A 138 -6.03 -10.15 -0.63
CA CYS A 138 -5.13 -10.36 -1.75
C CYS A 138 -4.73 -9.01 -2.34
N VAL A 139 -3.44 -8.74 -2.42
CA VAL A 139 -2.89 -7.51 -3.02
C VAL A 139 -2.18 -7.87 -4.31
N THR A 140 -2.61 -7.28 -5.42
CA THR A 140 -1.99 -7.48 -6.72
C THR A 140 -1.10 -6.28 -7.07
N MET A 141 0.18 -6.55 -7.29
CA MET A 141 1.18 -5.53 -7.61
C MET A 141 1.84 -5.82 -8.95
N ARG A 142 2.10 -4.78 -9.77
CA ARG A 142 2.90 -4.89 -11.01
C ARG A 142 4.39 -4.98 -10.73
N SER A 143 4.83 -4.46 -9.58
CA SER A 143 6.23 -4.38 -9.17
C SER A 143 6.31 -4.28 -7.67
N ASN A 144 7.31 -4.90 -7.07
CA ASN A 144 7.65 -4.74 -5.67
C ASN A 144 9.17 -4.86 -5.51
N ASP A 145 9.79 -3.85 -4.90
CA ASP A 145 11.21 -3.90 -4.58
C ASP A 145 11.39 -4.65 -3.25
N LEU A 146 12.06 -5.81 -3.32
CA LEU A 146 12.23 -6.69 -2.15
C LEU A 146 13.07 -6.07 -1.04
N TRP A 147 13.88 -5.06 -1.37
CA TRP A 147 14.76 -4.45 -0.37
C TRP A 147 14.15 -3.19 0.25
N TYR A 148 13.66 -2.27 -0.55
CA TYR A 148 13.14 -0.98 -0.07
C TYR A 148 11.63 -0.98 0.13
N GLY A 149 10.86 -1.56 -0.80
CA GLY A 149 9.40 -1.54 -0.80
C GLY A 149 8.78 -2.61 0.07
N PHE A 150 9.10 -3.88 -0.19
CA PHE A 150 8.42 -5.05 0.37
C PHE A 150 8.13 -4.98 1.87
N CYS A 151 9.12 -4.60 2.68
CA CYS A 151 8.96 -4.59 4.12
C CYS A 151 7.97 -3.52 4.61
N ASN A 152 7.90 -2.39 3.93
CA ASN A 152 6.96 -1.31 4.23
C ASN A 152 5.57 -1.65 3.66
N ASP A 153 5.51 -2.14 2.42
CA ASP A 153 4.26 -2.54 1.77
C ASP A 153 3.53 -3.61 2.59
N GLN A 154 4.24 -4.69 2.99
CA GLN A 154 3.62 -5.75 3.78
C GLN A 154 3.14 -5.24 5.16
N TYR A 155 3.87 -4.30 5.78
CA TYR A 155 3.45 -3.66 7.02
C TYR A 155 2.16 -2.85 6.81
N CYS A 156 2.14 -1.95 5.83
CA CYS A 156 0.99 -1.09 5.56
C CYS A 156 -0.24 -1.90 5.11
N PHE A 157 -0.07 -2.91 4.27
CA PHE A 157 -1.19 -3.77 3.87
C PHE A 157 -1.68 -4.67 5.01
N ALA A 158 -0.79 -5.16 5.88
CA ALA A 158 -1.22 -5.87 7.08
C ALA A 158 -2.04 -4.97 8.02
N GLN A 159 -1.64 -3.72 8.20
CA GLN A 159 -2.42 -2.72 8.95
C GLN A 159 -3.80 -2.47 8.30
N LEU A 160 -3.86 -2.37 6.97
CA LEU A 160 -5.13 -2.24 6.25
C LEU A 160 -6.04 -3.46 6.48
N GLN A 161 -5.49 -4.68 6.42
CA GLN A 161 -6.26 -5.90 6.68
C GLN A 161 -6.83 -5.91 8.10
N ILE A 162 -6.03 -5.55 9.10
CA ILE A 162 -6.48 -5.45 10.50
C ILE A 162 -7.55 -4.37 10.66
N LEU A 163 -7.41 -3.24 9.96
CA LEU A 163 -8.39 -2.16 9.99
C LEU A 163 -9.76 -2.60 9.44
N VAL A 164 -9.77 -3.43 8.40
CA VAL A 164 -11.00 -3.92 7.74
C VAL A 164 -11.64 -5.07 8.51
N ALA A 165 -10.85 -5.87 9.24
CA ALA A 165 -11.32 -7.03 10.03
C ALA A 165 -12.11 -6.60 11.27
#